data_76a33320aa1e4d51f058a92c031c364b
#
_entry.id   76a33320aa1e4d51f058a92c031c364b
#
_cell.length_a   1.000
_cell.length_b   1.000
_cell.length_c   1.000
_cell.angle_alpha   90.00
_cell.angle_beta   90.00
_cell.angle_gamma   90.00
#
_symmetry.space_group_name_H-M   'P 1'
#
loop_
_entity.id
_entity.type
_entity.pdbx_description
1 polymer ?
#
loop_
_entity_poly.entity_id
_entity_poly.type
_entity_poly.pdbx_seq_one_letter_code
_entity_poly.pdbx_strand_id
1 'polypeptide(L)'
;MNFRYKLDICNDKKALLKLMTEAEKLKKVMSFDCNRIPLYIEYLMEGKDVKGHMDVAAFEKLIVDDLSRIEATLRKCRQSSRLRLHEIYSVEIVGASSVIPSVRAVVEKVFQKAPSTTLNANEAVSRGCAIMSAILSPQHTMPDFAVTDVQPYPIKLVWQNGGGAGSGEMEIFPEFHAFPFSKLLTFFHADTFKFAAEYDGPVPYPYSNIGVFEVGGLHPKADGGKQKVKVKVRVNPDGIFVVLSASIWQYASASIELPVSSNMQGQLSFVELKVYVYCI
;
A
#
# COMPACT_ATOMS: atom_id res chain seq x y z
N MET A 1 -26.74 6.85 27.86
CA MET A 1 -27.33 5.86 28.78
C MET A 1 -27.08 6.19 30.24
N ASN A 2 -25.93 6.78 30.59
CA ASN A 2 -25.60 7.18 31.98
C ASN A 2 -26.67 8.06 32.64
N PHE A 3 -27.26 9.02 31.94
CA PHE A 3 -28.24 9.93 32.51
C PHE A 3 -29.60 9.29 32.83
N ARG A 4 -30.07 8.32 32.04
CA ARG A 4 -31.41 7.75 32.22
C ARG A 4 -31.45 6.56 33.19
N TYR A 5 -30.42 5.71 33.14
CA TYR A 5 -30.39 4.46 33.91
C TYR A 5 -29.35 4.47 35.03
N LYS A 6 -28.47 5.49 35.10
CA LYS A 6 -27.37 5.64 36.08
C LYS A 6 -26.45 4.39 36.12
N LEU A 7 -26.22 3.76 34.95
CA LEU A 7 -25.37 2.58 34.80
C LEU A 7 -24.00 2.99 34.23
N ASP A 8 -22.95 2.54 34.88
CA ASP A 8 -21.57 2.72 34.36
C ASP A 8 -21.14 1.55 33.52
N ILE A 9 -21.66 1.54 32.30
CA ILE A 9 -21.42 0.44 31.30
C ILE A 9 -19.98 0.37 30.87
N CYS A 10 -19.24 1.49 30.88
CA CYS A 10 -17.86 1.51 30.39
C CYS A 10 -16.90 0.70 31.28
N ASN A 11 -17.21 0.55 32.55
CA ASN A 11 -16.41 -0.22 33.50
C ASN A 11 -16.85 -1.70 33.62
N ASP A 12 -17.98 -2.09 33.01
CA ASP A 12 -18.40 -3.49 32.92
C ASP A 12 -18.22 -4.04 31.50
N LYS A 13 -17.16 -4.84 31.30
CA LYS A 13 -16.82 -5.41 30.01
C LYS A 13 -17.95 -6.27 29.40
N LYS A 14 -18.72 -6.99 30.23
CA LYS A 14 -19.81 -7.85 29.79
C LYS A 14 -21.00 -7.01 29.30
N ALA A 15 -21.38 -5.99 30.07
CA ALA A 15 -22.44 -5.07 29.69
C ALA A 15 -22.06 -4.25 28.45
N LEU A 16 -20.80 -3.80 28.35
CA LEU A 16 -20.29 -3.08 27.19
C LEU A 16 -20.36 -3.95 25.91
N LEU A 17 -19.88 -5.21 25.97
CA LEU A 17 -19.93 -6.12 24.85
C LEU A 17 -21.36 -6.39 24.40
N LYS A 18 -22.28 -6.59 25.33
CA LYS A 18 -23.70 -6.80 25.04
C LYS A 18 -24.32 -5.58 24.37
N LEU A 19 -24.03 -4.38 24.89
CA LEU A 19 -24.48 -3.13 24.28
C LEU A 19 -23.93 -2.95 22.85
N MET A 20 -22.64 -3.21 22.63
CA MET A 20 -22.02 -3.11 21.31
C MET A 20 -22.67 -4.08 20.31
N THR A 21 -22.95 -5.31 20.73
CA THR A 21 -23.62 -6.32 19.90
C THR A 21 -25.02 -5.85 19.47
N GLU A 22 -25.81 -5.34 20.40
CA GLU A 22 -27.16 -4.86 20.09
C GLU A 22 -27.13 -3.54 19.28
N ALA A 23 -26.16 -2.66 19.51
CA ALA A 23 -25.94 -1.46 18.69
C ALA A 23 -25.56 -1.80 17.26
N GLU A 24 -24.75 -2.84 17.04
CA GLU A 24 -24.40 -3.33 15.71
C GLU A 24 -25.63 -3.91 14.97
N LYS A 25 -26.49 -4.65 15.65
CA LYS A 25 -27.76 -5.12 15.06
C LYS A 25 -28.65 -3.92 14.67
N LEU A 26 -28.78 -2.93 15.57
CA LEU A 26 -29.53 -1.71 15.32
C LEU A 26 -29.02 -0.98 14.07
N LYS A 27 -27.72 -0.78 13.95
CA LYS A 27 -27.07 -0.15 12.80
C LYS A 27 -27.43 -0.89 11.49
N LYS A 28 -27.40 -2.22 11.49
CA LYS A 28 -27.75 -3.03 10.31
C LYS A 28 -29.22 -2.84 9.91
N VAL A 29 -30.13 -2.80 10.87
CA VAL A 29 -31.55 -2.58 10.58
C VAL A 29 -31.78 -1.18 10.02
N MET A 30 -31.12 -0.13 10.56
CA MET A 30 -31.23 1.24 10.05
C MET A 30 -30.76 1.40 8.58
N SER A 31 -29.94 0.50 8.08
CA SER A 31 -29.53 0.55 6.66
C SER A 31 -30.65 0.21 5.68
N PHE A 32 -31.71 -0.44 6.16
CA PHE A 32 -32.88 -0.86 5.34
C PHE A 32 -34.17 -0.12 5.72
N ASP A 33 -34.28 0.35 6.97
CA ASP A 33 -35.47 1.04 7.47
C ASP A 33 -35.05 2.42 8.02
N CYS A 34 -35.63 3.46 7.43
CA CYS A 34 -35.36 4.86 7.80
C CYS A 34 -36.16 5.33 9.02
N ASN A 35 -36.95 4.48 9.65
CA ASN A 35 -37.77 4.81 10.79
C ASN A 35 -36.99 4.87 12.10
N ARG A 36 -37.68 5.27 13.12
CA ARG A 36 -37.18 5.28 14.50
C ARG A 36 -37.13 3.83 15.03
N ILE A 37 -35.96 3.24 15.10
CA ILE A 37 -35.79 1.84 15.47
C ILE A 37 -35.60 1.70 16.97
N PRO A 38 -36.44 0.88 17.64
CA PRO A 38 -36.30 0.64 19.07
C PRO A 38 -35.09 -0.24 19.36
N LEU A 39 -34.44 0.06 20.50
CA LEU A 39 -33.40 -0.79 21.08
C LEU A 39 -33.89 -1.28 22.42
N TYR A 40 -33.91 -2.60 22.62
CA TYR A 40 -34.26 -3.23 23.86
C TYR A 40 -33.19 -4.24 24.24
N ILE A 41 -32.61 -4.11 25.43
CA ILE A 41 -31.56 -4.99 25.94
C ILE A 41 -31.96 -5.47 27.33
N GLU A 42 -32.33 -6.75 27.39
CA GLU A 42 -32.67 -7.40 28.66
C GLU A 42 -31.43 -7.61 29.53
N TYR A 43 -31.55 -7.45 30.82
CA TYR A 43 -30.51 -7.73 31.81
C TYR A 43 -29.13 -7.17 31.40
N LEU A 44 -29.08 -5.93 30.99
CA LEU A 44 -27.82 -5.34 30.52
C LEU A 44 -26.78 -5.27 31.63
N MET A 45 -27.16 -4.72 32.79
CA MET A 45 -26.30 -4.53 33.96
C MET A 45 -27.15 -4.42 35.22
N GLU A 46 -26.70 -4.96 36.36
CA GLU A 46 -27.42 -4.92 37.66
C GLU A 46 -28.86 -5.47 37.59
N GLY A 47 -29.10 -6.46 36.70
CA GLY A 47 -30.44 -7.02 36.49
C GLY A 47 -31.45 -6.06 35.85
N LYS A 48 -31.00 -4.94 35.28
CA LYS A 48 -31.86 -3.92 34.67
C LYS A 48 -31.95 -4.07 33.16
N ASP A 49 -33.17 -3.95 32.66
CA ASP A 49 -33.46 -3.83 31.25
C ASP A 49 -33.27 -2.40 30.77
N VAL A 50 -32.71 -2.24 29.59
CA VAL A 50 -32.48 -0.93 28.96
C VAL A 50 -33.28 -0.79 27.67
N LYS A 51 -34.05 0.27 27.58
CA LYS A 51 -34.83 0.66 26.41
C LYS A 51 -34.31 1.96 25.83
N GLY A 52 -34.11 1.98 24.52
CA GLY A 52 -33.70 3.16 23.78
C GLY A 52 -34.32 3.14 22.37
N HIS A 53 -33.89 4.07 21.59
CA HIS A 53 -34.19 4.10 20.13
C HIS A 53 -33.10 4.92 19.45
N MET A 54 -33.00 4.71 18.16
CA MET A 54 -32.15 5.49 17.28
C MET A 54 -32.94 5.79 16.01
N ASP A 55 -32.79 6.97 15.46
CA ASP A 55 -33.23 7.33 14.13
C ASP A 55 -32.01 7.62 13.23
N VAL A 56 -32.24 7.60 11.91
CA VAL A 56 -31.17 7.79 10.91
C VAL A 56 -30.50 9.15 11.09
N ALA A 57 -31.25 10.22 11.39
CA ALA A 57 -30.68 11.55 11.54
C ALA A 57 -29.78 11.65 12.78
N ALA A 58 -30.13 10.97 13.88
CA ALA A 58 -29.28 10.89 15.05
C ALA A 58 -28.01 10.06 14.78
N PHE A 59 -28.12 8.96 14.02
CA PHE A 59 -26.99 8.15 13.62
C PHE A 59 -26.04 8.95 12.70
N GLU A 60 -26.56 9.63 11.68
CA GLU A 60 -25.77 10.44 10.75
C GLU A 60 -24.97 11.55 11.48
N LYS A 61 -25.55 12.16 12.52
CA LYS A 61 -24.81 13.12 13.36
C LYS A 61 -23.62 12.49 14.08
N LEU A 62 -23.71 11.21 14.44
CA LEU A 62 -22.61 10.50 15.11
C LEU A 62 -21.46 10.14 14.16
N ILE A 63 -21.75 9.92 12.88
CA ILE A 63 -20.78 9.50 11.88
C ILE A 63 -20.34 10.61 10.93
N VAL A 64 -20.68 11.88 11.21
CA VAL A 64 -20.38 13.01 10.33
C VAL A 64 -18.89 13.14 10.01
N ASP A 65 -18.03 12.92 11.01
CA ASP A 65 -16.59 12.99 10.85
C ASP A 65 -16.08 11.84 9.97
N ASP A 66 -16.63 10.64 10.13
CA ASP A 66 -16.30 9.49 9.28
C ASP A 66 -16.74 9.71 7.82
N LEU A 67 -17.94 10.26 7.61
CA LEU A 67 -18.41 10.62 6.26
C LEU A 67 -17.52 11.68 5.62
N SER A 68 -17.06 12.66 6.39
CA SER A 68 -16.14 13.70 5.91
C SER A 68 -14.79 13.11 5.51
N ARG A 69 -14.25 12.15 6.28
CA ARG A 69 -13.02 11.43 5.94
C ARG A 69 -13.18 10.58 4.68
N ILE A 70 -14.30 9.89 4.53
CA ILE A 70 -14.64 9.13 3.31
C ILE A 70 -14.68 10.08 2.12
N GLU A 71 -15.39 11.20 2.21
CA GLU A 71 -15.49 12.19 1.13
C GLU A 71 -14.11 12.73 0.73
N ALA A 72 -13.27 13.11 1.69
CA ALA A 72 -11.93 13.60 1.44
C ALA A 72 -11.06 12.55 0.72
N THR A 73 -11.13 11.30 1.15
CA THR A 73 -10.39 10.19 0.54
C THR A 73 -10.84 9.93 -0.90
N LEU A 74 -12.15 9.91 -1.15
CA LEU A 74 -12.71 9.72 -2.49
C LEU A 74 -12.33 10.88 -3.43
N ARG A 75 -12.35 12.14 -2.93
CA ARG A 75 -11.91 13.31 -3.71
C ARG A 75 -10.43 13.23 -4.05
N LYS A 76 -9.57 12.85 -3.08
CA LYS A 76 -8.14 12.65 -3.32
C LYS A 76 -7.92 11.57 -4.40
N CYS A 77 -8.59 10.43 -4.27
CA CYS A 77 -8.51 9.33 -5.25
C CYS A 77 -8.89 9.81 -6.67
N ARG A 78 -10.02 10.51 -6.80
CA ARG A 78 -10.45 11.07 -8.08
C ARG A 78 -9.45 12.06 -8.68
N GLN A 79 -8.91 12.95 -7.85
CA GLN A 79 -7.92 13.93 -8.30
C GLN A 79 -6.63 13.27 -8.75
N SER A 80 -6.15 12.27 -7.99
CA SER A 80 -4.92 11.54 -8.29
C SER A 80 -5.02 10.69 -9.55
N SER A 81 -6.21 10.17 -9.86
CA SER A 81 -6.45 9.40 -11.09
C SER A 81 -6.33 10.25 -12.36
N ARG A 82 -6.46 11.59 -12.26
CA ARG A 82 -6.50 12.53 -13.40
C ARG A 82 -7.62 12.25 -14.40
N LEU A 83 -8.58 11.38 -14.07
CA LEU A 83 -9.74 11.06 -14.91
C LEU A 83 -10.82 12.13 -14.74
N ARG A 84 -11.45 12.49 -15.86
CA ARG A 84 -12.65 13.32 -15.86
C ARG A 84 -13.88 12.47 -15.52
N LEU A 85 -14.90 13.06 -14.91
CA LEU A 85 -16.09 12.32 -14.44
C LEU A 85 -16.78 11.48 -15.54
N HIS A 86 -16.76 11.93 -16.77
CA HIS A 86 -17.37 11.20 -17.89
C HIS A 86 -16.53 10.02 -18.38
N GLU A 87 -15.24 9.97 -18.04
CA GLU A 87 -14.34 8.85 -18.36
C GLU A 87 -14.49 7.69 -17.36
N ILE A 88 -15.11 7.95 -16.20
CA ILE A 88 -15.42 6.89 -15.23
C ILE A 88 -16.69 6.19 -15.68
N TYR A 89 -16.60 4.94 -16.11
CA TYR A 89 -17.73 4.16 -16.59
C TYR A 89 -18.73 3.85 -15.46
N SER A 90 -18.27 3.24 -14.38
CA SER A 90 -19.07 2.87 -13.21
C SER A 90 -18.29 3.02 -11.91
N VAL A 91 -18.99 3.11 -10.80
CA VAL A 91 -18.43 3.12 -9.45
C VAL A 91 -19.05 1.95 -8.70
N GLU A 92 -18.27 0.93 -8.43
CA GLU A 92 -18.68 -0.23 -7.61
C GLU A 92 -18.36 0.02 -6.16
N ILE A 93 -19.30 -0.32 -5.26
CA ILE A 93 -19.07 -0.28 -3.82
C ILE A 93 -19.19 -1.69 -3.22
N VAL A 94 -18.24 -2.02 -2.35
CA VAL A 94 -18.15 -3.30 -1.67
C VAL A 94 -17.92 -3.10 -0.17
N GLY A 95 -18.14 -4.15 0.60
CA GLY A 95 -18.02 -4.13 2.06
C GLY A 95 -19.35 -3.86 2.76
N ALA A 96 -19.46 -4.36 3.99
CA ALA A 96 -20.72 -4.32 4.75
C ALA A 96 -21.26 -2.89 4.99
N SER A 97 -20.39 -1.88 5.10
CA SER A 97 -20.80 -0.48 5.29
C SER A 97 -21.31 0.20 4.01
N SER A 98 -21.17 -0.42 2.85
CA SER A 98 -21.69 0.10 1.57
C SER A 98 -23.21 0.16 1.52
N VAL A 99 -23.92 -0.54 2.41
CA VAL A 99 -25.37 -0.51 2.53
C VAL A 99 -25.89 0.73 3.24
N ILE A 100 -25.04 1.48 3.96
CA ILE A 100 -25.43 2.68 4.71
C ILE A 100 -25.81 3.79 3.70
N PRO A 101 -27.03 4.34 3.74
CA PRO A 101 -27.50 5.31 2.74
C PRO A 101 -26.61 6.56 2.64
N SER A 102 -26.16 7.11 3.76
CA SER A 102 -25.30 8.29 3.78
C SER A 102 -23.91 8.03 3.17
N VAL A 103 -23.36 6.83 3.28
CA VAL A 103 -22.12 6.44 2.59
C VAL A 103 -22.34 6.43 1.07
N ARG A 104 -23.45 5.83 0.61
CA ARG A 104 -23.81 5.83 -0.82
C ARG A 104 -23.99 7.23 -1.37
N ALA A 105 -24.68 8.11 -0.62
CA ALA A 105 -24.86 9.51 -0.98
C ALA A 105 -23.54 10.27 -1.12
N VAL A 106 -22.56 10.02 -0.26
CA VAL A 106 -21.22 10.60 -0.36
C VAL A 106 -20.50 10.13 -1.64
N VAL A 107 -20.58 8.84 -1.98
CA VAL A 107 -20.00 8.30 -3.22
C VAL A 107 -20.66 8.97 -4.44
N GLU A 108 -21.99 9.02 -4.48
CA GLU A 108 -22.73 9.66 -5.57
C GLU A 108 -22.39 11.15 -5.70
N LYS A 109 -22.30 11.87 -4.59
CA LYS A 109 -21.88 13.29 -4.55
C LYS A 109 -20.50 13.50 -5.18
N VAL A 110 -19.53 12.63 -4.91
CA VAL A 110 -18.15 12.78 -5.39
C VAL A 110 -18.00 12.40 -6.85
N PHE A 111 -18.63 11.31 -7.28
CA PHE A 111 -18.48 10.77 -8.63
C PHE A 111 -19.60 11.21 -9.60
N GLN A 112 -20.65 11.85 -9.10
CA GLN A 112 -21.85 12.25 -9.87
C GLN A 112 -22.48 11.07 -10.62
N LYS A 113 -22.38 9.88 -10.02
CA LYS A 113 -22.93 8.62 -10.51
C LYS A 113 -23.44 7.81 -9.33
N ALA A 114 -24.61 7.21 -9.48
CA ALA A 114 -25.12 6.27 -8.49
C ALA A 114 -24.17 5.08 -8.38
N PRO A 115 -23.78 4.69 -7.17
CA PRO A 115 -22.90 3.55 -7.00
C PRO A 115 -23.61 2.23 -7.32
N SER A 116 -22.91 1.38 -8.07
CA SER A 116 -23.34 0.02 -8.41
C SER A 116 -23.03 -0.96 -7.30
N THR A 117 -23.82 -2.03 -7.19
CA THR A 117 -23.65 -3.12 -6.23
C THR A 117 -23.78 -4.48 -6.94
N THR A 118 -23.11 -4.62 -8.08
CA THR A 118 -23.15 -5.87 -8.88
C THR A 118 -22.30 -6.97 -8.25
N LEU A 119 -21.33 -6.59 -7.43
CA LEU A 119 -20.51 -7.53 -6.66
C LEU A 119 -21.18 -7.87 -5.33
N ASN A 120 -20.98 -9.10 -4.84
CA ASN A 120 -21.37 -9.45 -3.48
C ASN A 120 -20.54 -8.66 -2.46
N ALA A 121 -21.19 -7.74 -1.75
CA ALA A 121 -20.52 -6.81 -0.84
C ALA A 121 -19.72 -7.52 0.30
N ASN A 122 -20.16 -8.70 0.73
CA ASN A 122 -19.53 -9.45 1.81
C ASN A 122 -18.40 -10.40 1.34
N GLU A 123 -18.46 -10.85 0.09
CA GLU A 123 -17.56 -11.87 -0.45
C GLU A 123 -16.53 -11.33 -1.44
N ALA A 124 -16.74 -10.12 -1.98
CA ALA A 124 -15.90 -9.58 -3.04
C ALA A 124 -14.41 -9.58 -2.68
N VAL A 125 -14.07 -9.20 -1.43
CA VAL A 125 -12.68 -9.18 -0.96
C VAL A 125 -12.10 -10.58 -0.86
N SER A 126 -12.82 -11.54 -0.28
CA SER A 126 -12.33 -12.93 -0.15
C SER A 126 -12.18 -13.62 -1.49
N ARG A 127 -13.08 -13.36 -2.44
CA ARG A 127 -12.97 -13.83 -3.83
C ARG A 127 -11.76 -13.21 -4.55
N GLY A 128 -11.52 -11.91 -4.36
CA GLY A 128 -10.33 -11.23 -4.88
C GLY A 128 -9.03 -11.81 -4.31
N CYS A 129 -8.99 -12.09 -3.00
CA CYS A 129 -7.84 -12.76 -2.37
C CYS A 129 -7.59 -14.16 -2.94
N ALA A 130 -8.65 -14.94 -3.20
CA ALA A 130 -8.52 -16.27 -3.80
C ALA A 130 -7.95 -16.20 -5.23
N ILE A 131 -8.43 -15.25 -6.04
CA ILE A 131 -7.90 -15.00 -7.39
C ILE A 131 -6.43 -14.60 -7.32
N MET A 132 -6.08 -13.66 -6.42
CA MET A 132 -4.71 -13.21 -6.25
C MET A 132 -3.77 -14.35 -5.81
N SER A 133 -4.24 -15.22 -4.91
CA SER A 133 -3.49 -16.41 -4.50
C SER A 133 -3.25 -17.36 -5.67
N ALA A 134 -4.23 -17.52 -6.56
CA ALA A 134 -4.07 -18.34 -7.78
C ALA A 134 -3.06 -17.72 -8.76
N ILE A 135 -3.07 -16.39 -8.95
CA ILE A 135 -2.11 -15.66 -9.79
C ILE A 135 -0.67 -15.84 -9.28
N LEU A 136 -0.48 -15.78 -7.97
CA LEU A 136 0.84 -15.90 -7.34
C LEU A 136 1.32 -17.36 -7.19
N SER A 137 0.43 -18.33 -7.40
CA SER A 137 0.77 -19.75 -7.26
C SER A 137 1.51 -20.25 -8.51
N PRO A 138 2.66 -20.91 -8.35
CA PRO A 138 3.36 -21.53 -9.48
C PRO A 138 2.60 -22.75 -10.07
N GLN A 139 1.61 -23.27 -9.37
CA GLN A 139 0.82 -24.44 -9.80
C GLN A 139 -0.39 -24.07 -10.68
N HIS A 140 -0.79 -22.79 -10.68
CA HIS A 140 -1.96 -22.33 -11.42
C HIS A 140 -1.53 -21.30 -12.46
N THR A 141 -1.83 -21.56 -13.71
CA THR A 141 -1.63 -20.60 -14.79
C THR A 141 -2.95 -19.86 -15.02
N MET A 142 -2.97 -18.58 -14.72
CA MET A 142 -4.09 -17.67 -14.99
C MET A 142 -3.69 -16.81 -16.20
N PRO A 143 -3.96 -17.24 -17.45
CA PRO A 143 -3.34 -16.66 -18.63
C PRO A 143 -3.73 -15.21 -18.91
N ASP A 144 -4.90 -14.77 -18.51
CA ASP A 144 -5.48 -13.48 -18.92
C ASP A 144 -5.75 -12.52 -17.77
N PHE A 145 -5.11 -12.71 -16.60
CA PHE A 145 -5.35 -11.87 -15.44
C PHE A 145 -4.05 -11.22 -14.95
N ALA A 146 -3.98 -9.90 -15.04
CA ALA A 146 -2.88 -9.11 -14.51
C ALA A 146 -3.41 -8.06 -13.54
N VAL A 147 -2.71 -7.87 -12.42
CA VAL A 147 -2.99 -6.82 -11.46
C VAL A 147 -1.85 -5.80 -11.49
N THR A 148 -2.19 -4.54 -11.71
CA THR A 148 -1.28 -3.41 -11.54
C THR A 148 -1.81 -2.58 -10.38
N ASP A 149 -0.99 -2.45 -9.35
CA ASP A 149 -1.30 -1.64 -8.18
C ASP A 149 -0.42 -0.38 -8.17
N VAL A 150 -0.57 0.49 -7.18
CA VAL A 150 0.17 1.74 -7.09
C VAL A 150 0.84 1.90 -5.72
N GLN A 151 2.06 2.42 -5.71
CA GLN A 151 2.79 2.79 -4.50
C GLN A 151 2.19 4.09 -3.95
N PRO A 152 1.54 4.10 -2.77
CA PRO A 152 0.83 5.28 -2.27
C PRO A 152 1.75 6.38 -1.75
N TYR A 153 3.00 6.06 -1.43
CA TYR A 153 3.97 7.00 -0.90
C TYR A 153 5.22 7.00 -1.76
N PRO A 154 5.81 8.16 -2.05
CA PRO A 154 7.03 8.22 -2.85
C PRO A 154 8.19 7.59 -2.08
N ILE A 155 9.09 6.93 -2.82
CA ILE A 155 10.29 6.29 -2.28
C ILE A 155 11.52 6.97 -2.86
N LYS A 156 12.43 7.41 -1.99
CA LYS A 156 13.75 7.93 -2.34
C LYS A 156 14.87 7.01 -1.88
N LEU A 157 16.00 7.11 -2.53
CA LEU A 157 17.25 6.56 -2.03
C LEU A 157 18.13 7.70 -1.53
N VAL A 158 18.83 7.42 -0.44
CA VAL A 158 19.85 8.29 0.15
C VAL A 158 21.14 7.50 0.25
N TRP A 159 22.25 8.08 -0.20
CA TRP A 159 23.58 7.43 -0.13
C TRP A 159 24.67 8.43 0.21
N GLN A 160 25.78 7.94 0.74
CA GLN A 160 26.97 8.74 0.94
C GLN A 160 27.91 8.61 -0.27
N ASN A 161 28.37 9.74 -0.78
CA ASN A 161 29.36 9.75 -1.84
C ASN A 161 30.74 9.35 -1.25
N GLY A 162 31.37 8.33 -1.81
CA GLY A 162 32.71 7.90 -1.38
C GLY A 162 33.74 9.03 -1.39
N GLY A 163 34.57 9.13 -0.34
CA GLY A 163 35.64 10.12 -0.23
C GLY A 163 35.25 11.44 0.46
N GLY A 164 34.16 11.48 1.25
CA GLY A 164 33.75 12.65 2.03
C GLY A 164 33.06 13.76 1.22
N ALA A 165 32.70 13.49 -0.01
CA ALA A 165 32.09 14.44 -0.96
C ALA A 165 30.55 14.58 -0.81
N GLY A 166 30.01 14.56 0.44
CA GLY A 166 28.59 14.78 0.69
C GLY A 166 27.70 13.54 0.51
N SER A 167 26.42 13.70 0.77
CA SER A 167 25.37 12.70 0.52
C SER A 167 24.65 13.02 -0.78
N GLY A 168 24.16 11.97 -1.47
CA GLY A 168 23.23 12.11 -2.59
C GLY A 168 21.87 11.56 -2.21
N GLU A 169 20.82 12.14 -2.80
CA GLU A 169 19.47 11.60 -2.70
C GLU A 169 18.78 11.67 -4.06
N MET A 170 17.85 10.75 -4.29
CA MET A 170 17.05 10.73 -5.52
C MET A 170 15.71 10.02 -5.27
N GLU A 171 14.62 10.65 -5.69
CA GLU A 171 13.32 9.98 -5.77
C GLU A 171 13.36 8.89 -6.85
N ILE A 172 13.02 7.67 -6.45
CA ILE A 172 13.06 6.50 -7.33
C ILE A 172 11.65 6.16 -7.79
N PHE A 173 10.70 6.09 -6.88
CA PHE A 173 9.31 5.81 -7.18
C PHE A 173 8.46 6.97 -6.67
N PRO A 174 7.87 7.80 -7.55
CA PRO A 174 6.99 8.87 -7.14
C PRO A 174 5.68 8.34 -6.54
N GLU A 175 4.92 9.23 -5.91
CA GLU A 175 3.58 8.91 -5.40
C GLU A 175 2.71 8.34 -6.54
N PHE A 176 1.99 7.25 -6.26
CA PHE A 176 1.16 6.51 -7.20
C PHE A 176 1.91 5.87 -8.39
N HIS A 177 3.20 5.61 -8.24
CA HIS A 177 3.92 4.82 -9.23
C HIS A 177 3.36 3.39 -9.28
N ALA A 178 3.10 2.91 -10.49
CA ALA A 178 2.60 1.55 -10.70
C ALA A 178 3.62 0.49 -10.25
N PHE A 179 3.13 -0.60 -9.63
CA PHE A 179 3.94 -1.78 -9.36
C PHE A 179 3.21 -3.08 -9.77
N PRO A 180 3.90 -4.19 -10.03
CA PRO A 180 5.35 -4.39 -9.89
C PRO A 180 6.16 -3.60 -10.93
N PHE A 181 7.24 -2.95 -10.51
CA PHE A 181 8.12 -2.23 -11.40
C PHE A 181 9.58 -2.27 -10.94
N SER A 182 10.51 -2.38 -11.90
CA SER A 182 11.96 -2.39 -11.65
C SER A 182 12.64 -1.18 -12.25
N LYS A 183 13.60 -0.59 -11.51
CA LYS A 183 14.47 0.46 -12.02
C LYS A 183 15.93 0.05 -11.92
N LEU A 184 16.72 0.47 -12.89
CA LEU A 184 18.15 0.27 -12.94
C LEU A 184 18.85 1.60 -12.63
N LEU A 185 19.58 1.63 -11.54
CA LEU A 185 20.30 2.80 -11.06
C LEU A 185 21.79 2.64 -11.34
N THR A 186 22.50 3.75 -11.52
CA THR A 186 23.92 3.75 -11.75
C THR A 186 24.63 4.56 -10.67
N PHE A 187 25.54 3.92 -9.96
CA PHE A 187 26.41 4.52 -8.96
C PHE A 187 27.87 4.50 -9.44
N PHE A 188 28.70 5.40 -8.91
CA PHE A 188 30.13 5.45 -9.19
C PHE A 188 30.89 5.38 -7.87
N HIS A 189 31.40 4.19 -7.53
CA HIS A 189 32.15 3.92 -6.29
C HIS A 189 33.39 3.10 -6.56
N ALA A 190 34.44 3.34 -5.75
CA ALA A 190 35.67 2.57 -5.79
C ALA A 190 35.60 1.37 -4.85
N ASP A 191 34.90 1.52 -3.72
CA ASP A 191 34.82 0.57 -2.63
C ASP A 191 33.37 0.24 -2.28
N THR A 192 33.18 -0.68 -1.34
CA THR A 192 31.88 -0.99 -0.73
C THR A 192 31.14 0.27 -0.31
N PHE A 193 29.88 0.37 -0.63
CA PHE A 193 29.04 1.53 -0.29
C PHE A 193 27.67 1.11 0.22
N LYS A 194 27.04 2.02 0.97
CA LYS A 194 25.69 1.85 1.52
C LYS A 194 24.76 2.88 0.94
N PHE A 195 23.51 2.48 0.80
CA PHE A 195 22.39 3.38 0.53
C PHE A 195 21.17 2.96 1.36
N ALA A 196 20.35 3.94 1.73
CA ALA A 196 19.07 3.72 2.40
C ALA A 196 17.93 3.95 1.42
N ALA A 197 16.89 3.16 1.53
CA ALA A 197 15.60 3.45 0.92
C ALA A 197 14.67 4.02 1.99
N GLU A 198 14.02 5.14 1.68
CA GLU A 198 13.16 5.86 2.61
C GLU A 198 11.90 6.34 1.89
N TYR A 199 10.80 6.45 2.64
CA TYR A 199 9.64 7.18 2.14
C TYR A 199 9.94 8.68 2.12
N ASP A 200 9.60 9.33 1.02
CA ASP A 200 9.81 10.78 0.85
C ASP A 200 8.52 11.53 1.21
N GLY A 201 8.42 11.95 2.48
CA GLY A 201 7.28 12.66 3.01
C GLY A 201 6.59 11.97 4.19
N PRO A 202 5.48 12.53 4.67
CA PRO A 202 4.76 11.98 5.81
C PRO A 202 4.07 10.66 5.46
N VAL A 203 4.33 9.65 6.26
CA VAL A 203 3.71 8.31 6.16
C VAL A 203 2.98 7.97 7.45
N PRO A 204 1.94 7.10 7.42
CA PRO A 204 1.23 6.67 8.62
C PRO A 204 2.01 5.63 9.43
N TYR A 205 3.24 5.32 9.03
CA TYR A 205 4.12 4.35 9.68
C TYR A 205 4.99 5.05 10.73
N PRO A 206 5.43 4.34 11.78
CA PRO A 206 6.27 4.92 12.82
C PRO A 206 7.66 5.35 12.32
N TYR A 207 8.12 4.77 11.21
CA TYR A 207 9.44 5.06 10.62
C TYR A 207 9.30 5.28 9.12
N SER A 208 10.04 6.27 8.58
CA SER A 208 10.17 6.51 7.15
C SER A 208 11.20 5.59 6.47
N ASN A 209 12.13 5.03 7.24
CA ASN A 209 13.16 4.15 6.71
C ASN A 209 12.56 2.79 6.32
N ILE A 210 12.75 2.40 5.04
CA ILE A 210 12.34 1.12 4.47
C ILE A 210 13.45 0.07 4.69
N GLY A 211 14.70 0.48 4.56
CA GLY A 211 15.85 -0.41 4.76
C GLY A 211 17.18 0.22 4.34
N VAL A 212 18.26 -0.37 4.86
CA VAL A 212 19.62 -0.01 4.49
C VAL A 212 20.26 -1.18 3.75
N PHE A 213 20.89 -0.88 2.63
CA PHE A 213 21.50 -1.86 1.73
C PHE A 213 22.98 -1.57 1.57
N GLU A 214 23.79 -2.62 1.58
CA GLU A 214 25.22 -2.53 1.36
C GLU A 214 25.59 -3.30 0.09
N VAL A 215 26.32 -2.64 -0.80
CA VAL A 215 26.87 -3.25 -2.00
C VAL A 215 28.35 -3.55 -1.76
N GLY A 216 28.68 -4.82 -1.57
CA GLY A 216 30.03 -5.31 -1.29
C GLY A 216 30.65 -6.04 -2.48
N GLY A 217 31.96 -6.31 -2.37
CA GLY A 217 32.73 -7.00 -3.41
C GLY A 217 33.23 -6.08 -4.53
N LEU A 218 33.16 -4.77 -4.33
CA LEU A 218 33.79 -3.78 -5.20
C LEU A 218 35.28 -3.67 -4.89
N HIS A 219 36.07 -3.61 -5.96
CA HIS A 219 37.49 -3.29 -5.89
C HIS A 219 37.78 -2.08 -6.76
N PRO A 220 38.64 -1.16 -6.34
CA PRO A 220 39.07 -0.04 -7.17
C PRO A 220 39.59 -0.51 -8.52
N LYS A 221 39.44 0.31 -9.55
CA LYS A 221 40.12 0.05 -10.83
C LYS A 221 41.63 0.07 -10.64
N ALA A 222 42.37 -0.48 -11.58
CA ALA A 222 43.84 -0.52 -11.55
C ALA A 222 44.44 0.90 -11.47
N ASP A 223 43.76 1.93 -11.91
CA ASP A 223 44.11 3.34 -11.84
C ASP A 223 43.59 4.03 -10.55
N GLY A 224 43.04 3.27 -9.60
CA GLY A 224 42.41 3.81 -8.37
C GLY A 224 41.05 4.46 -8.61
N GLY A 225 40.53 4.44 -9.84
CA GLY A 225 39.29 5.12 -10.20
C GLY A 225 38.03 4.40 -9.75
N LYS A 226 36.90 5.13 -9.77
CA LYS A 226 35.58 4.62 -9.45
C LYS A 226 35.06 3.66 -10.52
N GLN A 227 34.38 2.62 -10.10
CA GLN A 227 33.67 1.68 -10.97
C GLN A 227 32.24 2.13 -11.20
N LYS A 228 31.70 1.84 -12.39
CA LYS A 228 30.29 2.03 -12.71
C LYS A 228 29.49 0.83 -12.24
N VAL A 229 28.75 0.99 -11.14
CA VAL A 229 27.92 -0.05 -10.54
C VAL A 229 26.48 0.14 -10.95
N LYS A 230 25.87 -0.90 -11.51
CA LYS A 230 24.44 -0.92 -11.83
C LYS A 230 23.70 -1.67 -10.74
N VAL A 231 22.76 -1.01 -10.06
CA VAL A 231 21.92 -1.58 -9.01
C VAL A 231 20.50 -1.66 -9.53
N LYS A 232 19.93 -2.87 -9.56
CA LYS A 232 18.53 -3.10 -9.95
C LYS A 232 17.67 -3.16 -8.70
N VAL A 233 16.76 -2.21 -8.58
CA VAL A 233 15.77 -2.12 -7.50
C VAL A 233 14.37 -2.41 -8.05
N ARG A 234 13.47 -2.89 -7.20
CA ARG A 234 12.11 -3.23 -7.58
C ARG A 234 11.13 -2.99 -6.42
N VAL A 235 9.94 -2.52 -6.74
CA VAL A 235 8.76 -2.76 -5.92
C VAL A 235 8.09 -4.02 -6.48
N ASN A 236 7.99 -5.07 -5.66
CA ASN A 236 7.48 -6.36 -6.07
C ASN A 236 5.93 -6.38 -6.11
N PRO A 237 5.27 -7.47 -6.55
CA PRO A 237 3.80 -7.56 -6.57
C PRO A 237 3.12 -7.39 -5.21
N ASP A 238 3.85 -7.59 -4.11
CA ASP A 238 3.35 -7.41 -2.74
C ASP A 238 3.53 -5.97 -2.23
N GLY A 239 4.03 -5.04 -3.09
CA GLY A 239 4.32 -3.66 -2.72
C GLY A 239 5.59 -3.47 -1.90
N ILE A 240 6.46 -4.50 -1.81
CA ILE A 240 7.69 -4.45 -1.01
C ILE A 240 8.85 -3.97 -1.89
N PHE A 241 9.60 -2.99 -1.38
CA PHE A 241 10.84 -2.54 -2.01
C PHE A 241 11.95 -3.58 -1.77
N VAL A 242 12.62 -3.99 -2.85
CA VAL A 242 13.73 -4.95 -2.82
C VAL A 242 14.87 -4.53 -3.75
N VAL A 243 16.10 -4.86 -3.38
CA VAL A 243 17.26 -4.77 -4.25
C VAL A 243 17.49 -6.15 -4.85
N LEU A 244 17.35 -6.26 -6.17
CA LEU A 244 17.42 -7.53 -6.88
C LEU A 244 18.86 -7.94 -7.18
N SER A 245 19.70 -7.00 -7.63
CA SER A 245 21.10 -7.26 -7.97
C SER A 245 21.91 -5.98 -8.00
N ALA A 246 23.21 -6.13 -7.81
CA ALA A 246 24.20 -5.13 -8.12
C ALA A 246 25.26 -5.75 -9.04
N SER A 247 25.73 -5.01 -10.05
CA SER A 247 26.66 -5.52 -11.05
C SER A 247 27.58 -4.43 -11.57
N ILE A 248 28.78 -4.84 -11.94
CA ILE A 248 29.75 -4.00 -12.71
C ILE A 248 29.95 -4.59 -14.08
N TRP A 249 30.20 -3.72 -15.06
CA TRP A 249 30.56 -4.13 -16.41
C TRP A 249 32.06 -3.93 -16.59
N GLN A 250 32.77 -5.00 -16.85
CA GLN A 250 34.19 -4.98 -17.19
C GLN A 250 34.38 -5.55 -18.60
N TYR A 251 35.26 -4.91 -19.38
CA TYR A 251 35.76 -5.54 -20.59
C TYR A 251 36.76 -6.63 -20.17
N ALA A 252 36.53 -7.88 -20.55
CA ALA A 252 37.52 -8.91 -20.38
C ALA A 252 38.71 -8.58 -21.30
N SER A 253 39.81 -8.13 -20.74
CA SER A 253 41.08 -8.07 -21.45
C SER A 253 41.59 -9.51 -21.54
N ALA A 254 41.15 -10.24 -22.53
CA ALA A 254 41.79 -11.50 -22.91
C ALA A 254 43.15 -11.14 -23.57
N SER A 255 44.23 -11.27 -22.83
CA SER A 255 45.56 -11.44 -23.46
C SER A 255 45.58 -12.83 -24.07
N ILE A 256 45.04 -12.95 -25.29
CA ILE A 256 45.20 -14.12 -26.14
C ILE A 256 46.26 -13.72 -27.17
N GLU A 257 47.40 -14.44 -27.12
CA GLU A 257 48.28 -14.49 -28.29
C GLU A 257 47.50 -15.06 -29.43
N LEU A 258 47.22 -14.23 -30.44
CA LEU A 258 46.40 -14.59 -31.63
C LEU A 258 47.26 -15.11 -32.74
N PRO A 259 46.84 -16.19 -33.43
CA PRO A 259 47.10 -16.30 -34.84
C PRO A 259 46.13 -15.34 -35.56
N VAL A 260 46.69 -14.55 -36.45
CA VAL A 260 46.00 -13.53 -37.26
C VAL A 260 44.87 -14.11 -38.07
N SER A 261 43.58 -13.83 -37.72
CA SER A 261 42.50 -13.63 -38.67
C SER A 261 41.25 -13.13 -37.98
N SER A 262 40.85 -11.92 -38.36
CA SER A 262 39.53 -11.26 -38.41
C SER A 262 38.40 -11.64 -37.41
N ASN A 263 37.89 -10.59 -36.75
CA ASN A 263 36.66 -10.38 -35.99
C ASN A 263 36.80 -10.43 -34.45
N MET A 264 37.19 -9.29 -33.91
CA MET A 264 37.03 -9.02 -32.47
C MET A 264 35.58 -8.61 -32.17
N GLN A 265 34.78 -9.52 -31.64
CA GLN A 265 33.67 -9.20 -30.75
C GLN A 265 34.16 -9.35 -29.31
N GLY A 266 34.41 -8.24 -28.63
CA GLY A 266 34.78 -8.25 -27.19
C GLY A 266 33.66 -8.88 -26.37
N GLN A 267 33.95 -9.99 -25.71
CA GLN A 267 33.03 -10.58 -24.72
C GLN A 267 32.97 -9.69 -23.51
N LEU A 268 31.76 -9.14 -23.22
CA LEU A 268 31.42 -8.47 -21.98
C LEU A 268 31.26 -9.52 -20.89
N SER A 269 32.15 -9.53 -19.88
CA SER A 269 31.94 -10.35 -18.68
C SER A 269 31.11 -9.60 -17.66
N PHE A 270 30.13 -10.28 -17.10
CA PHE A 270 29.23 -9.78 -16.06
C PHE A 270 29.73 -10.28 -14.71
N VAL A 271 30.04 -9.35 -13.80
CA VAL A 271 30.42 -9.70 -12.41
C VAL A 271 29.27 -9.33 -11.51
N GLU A 272 28.68 -10.32 -10.86
CA GLU A 272 27.62 -10.13 -9.88
C GLU A 272 28.21 -9.72 -8.55
N LEU A 273 27.70 -8.65 -7.96
CA LEU A 273 28.10 -8.13 -6.65
C LEU A 273 27.15 -8.66 -5.56
N LYS A 274 27.71 -8.86 -4.36
CA LYS A 274 26.89 -9.24 -3.19
C LYS A 274 26.16 -8.03 -2.64
N VAL A 275 24.87 -8.19 -2.38
CA VAL A 275 24.03 -7.19 -1.71
C VAL A 275 23.64 -7.73 -0.34
N TYR A 276 23.91 -6.96 0.71
CA TYR A 276 23.51 -7.29 2.08
C TYR A 276 22.40 -6.35 2.53
N VAL A 277 21.39 -6.90 3.18
CA VAL A 277 20.23 -6.17 3.72
C VAL A 277 20.38 -6.11 5.24
N TYR A 278 20.32 -4.92 5.80
CA TYR A 278 20.32 -4.71 7.25
C TYR A 278 18.92 -4.24 7.65
N CYS A 279 18.21 -5.03 8.45
CA CYS A 279 16.99 -4.60 9.13
C CYS A 279 17.40 -3.85 10.41
N ILE A 280 17.01 -2.60 10.53
CA ILE A 280 17.21 -1.76 11.71
C ILE A 280 15.96 -1.80 12.58
#